data_fc02305e1b401c270b87fc35349c7df3
#
_entry.id   fc02305e1b401c270b87fc35349c7df3
#
_cell.length_a   1.000
_cell.length_b   1.000
_cell.length_c   1.000
_cell.angle_alpha   90.00
_cell.angle_beta   90.00
_cell.angle_gamma   90.00
#
_symmetry.space_group_name_H-M   'P 1'
#
loop_
_entity.id
_entity.type
_entity.pdbx_description
1 polymer ?
#
loop_
_entity_poly.entity_id
_entity_poly.type
_entity_poly.pdbx_seq_one_letter_code
_entity_poly.pdbx_strand_id
1 'polypeptide(L)'
;MAPARLALAAPGLCVGPVCGDEITRSAKHHWQLRLRVNDQQGHRERLVVDCRSATLSPGAGPVERGYAGAVARRACRLAGEAPA
;
A
#
# COMPACT_ATOMS: atom_id res chain seq x y z
N MET A 1 0.62 -8.00 -25.57
CA MET A 1 1.09 -7.65 -25.34
C MET A 1 1.24 -7.27 -24.05
N ALA A 2 1.88 -7.21 -23.52
CA ALA A 2 2.16 -6.91 -22.33
C ALA A 2 1.43 -5.88 -21.70
N PRO A 3 0.92 -5.14 -22.27
CA PRO A 3 0.21 -4.13 -21.75
C PRO A 3 -0.60 -4.42 -20.59
N ALA A 4 -1.19 -5.43 -20.65
CA ALA A 4 -2.04 -5.73 -19.61
C ALA A 4 -1.40 -5.60 -18.32
N ARG A 5 -0.33 -6.16 -18.17
CA ARG A 5 0.26 -6.17 -16.98
C ARG A 5 0.65 -4.88 -16.58
N LEU A 6 0.97 -4.09 -17.38
CA LEU A 6 1.44 -2.89 -17.04
C LEU A 6 0.36 -2.17 -16.42
N ALA A 7 -0.70 -2.25 -16.99
CA ALA A 7 -1.76 -1.53 -16.54
C ALA A 7 -2.00 -1.82 -15.15
N LEU A 8 -1.92 -2.93 -14.77
CA LEU A 8 -2.17 -3.28 -13.51
C LEU A 8 -1.25 -2.70 -12.62
N ALA A 9 -0.19 -2.80 -12.86
CA ALA A 9 0.72 -2.42 -11.97
C ALA A 9 0.54 -1.06 -11.60
N ALA A 10 0.36 -0.39 -12.40
CA ALA A 10 0.41 0.85 -12.11
C ALA A 10 -0.39 1.48 -11.24
N PRO A 11 -1.19 1.66 -11.53
CA PRO A 11 -1.86 2.46 -11.03
C PRO A 11 -2.30 2.71 -9.85
N GLY A 12 -2.22 2.92 -9.58
CA GLY A 12 -2.67 3.11 -8.76
C GLY A 12 -3.18 3.51 -7.54
N LEU A 13 -2.48 3.33 -6.63
CA LEU A 13 -2.85 3.64 -5.42
C LEU A 13 -2.17 4.87 -4.99
N CYS A 14 -2.63 6.02 -5.36
CA CYS A 14 -2.04 7.27 -4.93
C CYS A 14 -3.05 8.09 -4.14
N VAL A 15 -2.58 8.70 -3.09
CA VAL A 15 -3.38 9.60 -2.31
C VAL A 15 -2.51 10.83 -2.13
N GLY A 16 -2.92 11.96 -2.67
CA GLY A 16 -2.09 13.14 -2.64
C GLY A 16 -0.76 12.87 -3.30
N PRO A 17 0.33 13.24 -2.69
CA PRO A 17 1.63 13.05 -3.28
C PRO A 17 2.22 11.67 -3.06
N VAL A 18 1.52 10.79 -2.43
CA VAL A 18 2.08 9.47 -2.07
C VAL A 18 1.40 8.36 -2.84
N CYS A 19 2.19 7.49 -3.41
CA CYS A 19 1.67 6.34 -4.14
C CYS A 19 2.23 5.06 -3.55
N GLY A 20 1.49 3.99 -3.68
CA GLY A 20 1.92 2.69 -3.19
C GLY A 20 1.97 1.67 -4.30
N ASP A 21 2.89 0.75 -4.19
CA ASP A 21 2.98 -0.31 -5.16
C ASP A 21 3.58 -1.54 -4.51
N GLU A 22 3.83 -2.59 -5.26
CA GLU A 22 4.37 -3.84 -4.77
C GLU A 22 3.54 -4.35 -3.59
N ILE A 23 2.24 -4.33 -3.74
CA ILE A 23 1.38 -4.76 -2.66
C ILE A 23 1.22 -6.25 -2.67
N THR A 24 1.57 -6.87 -1.57
CA THR A 24 1.45 -8.32 -1.45
C THR A 24 0.82 -8.67 -0.12
N ARG A 25 0.14 -9.80 -0.09
CA ARG A 25 -0.50 -10.24 1.12
C ARG A 25 0.44 -11.18 1.85
N SER A 26 0.48 -11.08 3.16
CA SER A 26 1.32 -11.97 3.95
C SER A 26 0.73 -13.37 3.90
N ALA A 27 1.57 -14.34 3.69
CA ALA A 27 1.13 -15.71 3.64
C ALA A 27 0.73 -16.19 5.02
N LYS A 28 1.39 -15.69 6.04
CA LYS A 28 1.10 -16.13 7.33
C LYS A 28 -0.03 -15.44 7.96
N HIS A 29 -0.21 -14.18 7.70
CA HIS A 29 -1.26 -13.41 8.32
C HIS A 29 -2.03 -12.73 7.20
N HIS A 30 -3.03 -13.38 6.71
CA HIS A 30 -3.71 -12.88 5.53
C HIS A 30 -4.39 -11.54 5.71
N TRP A 31 -4.45 -11.01 6.91
CA TRP A 31 -5.00 -9.70 7.14
C TRP A 31 -3.91 -8.63 7.02
N GLN A 32 -2.66 -9.02 6.81
CA GLN A 32 -1.59 -8.07 6.66
C GLN A 32 -1.19 -7.91 5.22
N LEU A 33 -0.94 -6.70 4.84
CA LEU A 33 -0.40 -6.44 3.51
C LEU A 33 0.95 -5.77 3.66
N ARG A 34 1.83 -6.04 2.71
CA ARG A 34 3.10 -5.38 2.65
C ARG A 34 3.05 -4.54 1.41
N LEU A 35 3.54 -3.35 1.47
CA LEU A 35 3.55 -2.49 0.31
C LEU A 35 4.69 -1.51 0.38
N ARG A 36 5.00 -0.91 -0.73
CA ARG A 36 6.02 0.09 -0.77
C ARG A 36 5.36 1.40 -1.11
N VAL A 37 5.67 2.46 -0.38
CA VAL A 37 5.13 3.77 -0.67
C VAL A 37 6.26 4.72 -1.06
N ASN A 38 5.93 5.67 -1.87
CA ASN A 38 6.89 6.66 -2.26
C ASN A 38 6.20 7.99 -2.48
N ASP A 39 6.90 9.07 -2.29
CA ASP A 39 6.34 10.38 -2.49
C ASP A 39 7.07 11.08 -3.62
N GLN A 40 6.69 12.28 -3.93
CA GLN A 40 7.27 12.98 -5.04
C GLN A 40 8.62 13.57 -4.74
N GLN A 41 9.04 13.49 -3.51
CA GLN A 41 10.32 14.02 -3.14
C GLN A 41 11.40 12.96 -3.09
N GLY A 42 11.07 11.78 -3.49
CA GLY A 42 12.05 10.73 -3.53
C GLY A 42 12.10 9.82 -2.32
N HIS A 43 11.25 10.04 -1.34
CA HIS A 43 11.27 9.17 -0.18
C HIS A 43 10.53 7.89 -0.53
N ARG A 44 11.07 6.76 -0.06
CA ARG A 44 10.46 5.49 -0.28
C ARG A 44 10.58 4.67 0.95
N GLU A 45 9.63 3.83 1.24
CA GLU A 45 9.76 2.91 2.34
C GLU A 45 8.82 1.77 2.21
N ARG A 46 9.14 0.66 2.87
CA ARG A 46 8.29 -0.50 2.86
C ARG A 46 7.48 -0.46 4.12
N LEU A 47 6.20 -0.78 3.99
CA LEU A 47 5.32 -0.74 5.13
C LEU A 47 4.55 -2.02 5.23
N VAL A 48 4.08 -2.32 6.43
CA VAL A 48 3.19 -3.42 6.67
C VAL A 48 1.96 -2.80 7.28
N VAL A 49 0.79 -3.15 6.78
CA VAL A 49 -0.44 -2.65 7.36
C VAL A 49 -1.30 -3.81 7.81
N ASP A 50 -1.86 -3.70 9.00
CA ASP A 50 -2.79 -4.70 9.52
C ASP A 50 -4.15 -4.18 9.11
N CYS A 51 -4.78 -4.83 8.16
CA CYS A 51 -6.03 -4.33 7.62
C CYS A 51 -7.19 -4.41 8.61
N ARG A 52 -7.04 -5.19 9.65
CA ARG A 52 -8.12 -5.29 10.63
C ARG A 52 -8.20 -4.01 11.44
N SER A 53 -7.08 -3.43 11.75
CA SER A 53 -7.05 -2.24 12.59
C SER A 53 -6.52 -1.02 11.87
N ALA A 54 -6.09 -1.18 10.66
CA ALA A 54 -5.48 -0.11 9.88
C ALA A 54 -4.22 0.41 10.54
N THR A 55 -3.50 -0.45 11.23
CA THR A 55 -2.28 -0.06 11.90
C THR A 55 -1.10 -0.21 10.97
N LEU A 56 -0.31 0.81 10.89
CA LEU A 56 0.82 0.84 10.00
C LEU A 56 2.10 0.59 10.74
N SER A 57 2.98 -0.20 10.18
CA SER A 57 4.31 -0.44 10.75
C SER A 57 5.35 -0.19 9.69
N PRO A 58 6.36 0.61 9.95
CA PRO A 58 6.59 1.28 11.22
C PRO A 58 5.68 2.48 11.37
N GLY A 59 5.50 2.92 12.56
CA GLY A 59 4.63 4.04 12.84
C GLY A 59 5.20 5.37 12.43
N ALA A 60 6.45 5.43 12.10
CA ALA A 60 7.08 6.67 11.68
C ALA A 60 8.06 6.34 10.56
N GLY A 61 8.28 7.23 9.69
CA GLY A 61 9.21 7.00 8.58
C GLY A 61 9.27 8.21 7.68
N PRO A 62 10.04 8.13 6.62
CA PRO A 62 10.26 9.26 5.74
C PRO A 62 9.06 9.74 4.94
N VAL A 63 8.12 8.85 4.69
CA VAL A 63 6.94 9.26 3.94
C VAL A 63 5.91 9.75 4.96
N GLU A 64 5.22 10.82 4.66
CA GLU A 64 4.30 11.38 5.59
C GLU A 64 3.24 10.38 6.03
N ARG A 65 3.07 10.23 7.32
CA ARG A 65 2.23 9.16 7.86
C ARG A 65 0.75 9.27 7.50
N GLY A 66 0.25 10.44 7.39
CA GLY A 66 -1.15 10.60 7.04
C GLY A 66 -1.44 10.08 5.64
N TYR A 67 -0.57 10.41 4.71
CA TYR A 67 -0.76 9.96 3.36
C TYR A 67 -0.40 8.48 3.23
N ALA A 68 0.67 8.05 3.90
CA ALA A 68 1.06 6.65 3.85
C ALA A 68 -0.08 5.80 4.40
N GLY A 69 -0.69 6.24 5.46
CA GLY A 69 -1.81 5.52 6.05
C GLY A 69 -3.02 5.49 5.13
N ALA A 70 -3.26 6.57 4.42
CA ALA A 70 -4.39 6.63 3.50
C ALA A 70 -4.18 5.66 2.34
N VAL A 71 -2.95 5.57 1.84
CA VAL A 71 -2.64 4.65 0.77
C VAL A 71 -2.82 3.23 1.28
N ALA A 72 -2.34 2.96 2.49
CA ALA A 72 -2.43 1.61 3.06
C ALA A 72 -3.89 1.20 3.25
N ARG A 73 -4.73 2.11 3.71
CA ARG A 73 -6.12 1.78 3.91
C ARG A 73 -6.81 1.52 2.58
N ARG A 74 -6.43 2.23 1.55
CA ARG A 74 -7.02 2.00 0.26
C ARG A 74 -6.57 0.64 -0.26
N ALA A 75 -5.31 0.28 -0.03
CA ALA A 75 -4.81 -1.01 -0.44
C ALA A 75 -5.60 -2.12 0.26
N CYS A 76 -5.90 -1.94 1.54
CA CYS A 76 -6.65 -2.92 2.28
C CYS A 76 -8.06 -3.06 1.69
N ARG A 77 -8.65 -1.95 1.32
CA ARG A 77 -9.97 -2.02 0.77
C ARG A 77 -9.96 -2.75 -0.55
N LEU A 78 -9.03 -2.44 -1.40
CA LEU A 78 -8.96 -3.09 -2.67
C LEU A 78 -8.62 -4.56 -2.58
N ALA A 79 -7.71 -4.92 -1.71
CA ALA A 79 -7.32 -6.30 -1.59
C ALA A 79 -8.30 -7.09 -0.76
N GLY A 80 -8.85 -6.48 0.19
CA GLY A 80 -9.64 -7.22 1.03
C GLY A 80 -11.02 -7.26 0.72
N GLU A 81 -11.49 -6.57 -0.13
CA GLU A 81 -12.67 -6.57 -0.44
C GLU A 81 -13.14 -7.75 -0.63
N ALA A 82 -12.46 -8.42 -0.96
CA ALA A 82 -12.79 -9.57 -1.27
C ALA A 82 -13.41 -10.06 -0.22
N PRO A 83 -13.96 -10.15 0.08
CA PRO A 83 -14.38 -10.53 0.95
C PRO A 83 -14.56 -11.34 1.42
N ALA A 84 -14.51 -11.39 1.57
CA ALA A 84 -14.68 -12.04 2.07
C ALA A 84 -15.02 -12.72 2.20
#